data_184e649e424fc403c4d5b64d75eb98be
#
_entry.id   184e649e424fc403c4d5b64d75eb98be
#
_cell.length_a   1.000
_cell.length_b   1.000
_cell.length_c   1.000
_cell.angle_alpha   90.00
_cell.angle_beta   90.00
_cell.angle_gamma   90.00
#
_symmetry.space_group_name_H-M   'P 1'
#
loop_
_entity.id
_entity.type
_entity.pdbx_description
1 polymer ?
#
loop_
_entity_poly.entity_id
_entity_poly.type
_entity_poly.pdbx_seq_one_letter_code
_entity_poly.pdbx_strand_id
1 'polypeptide(L)'
;VIFNIWGKGMAKIIPIILGLLISYGVGLVLYFISQANPDLIQNVPWLFSGGADANGVYQPIFDFTSVNTICDNIAKGNIFGSEGLIGIPIHWEQTVFGGIDYSNTALIASSIIAIVPIAFATMMEHIGDICAISSTTGNNYIQDPGLHRTLTGDGLATTVASLFGGPANTTYGENTGVLALTKVYDPRVIRIAAFFAVGV
;
A
#
# COMPACT_ATOMS: atom_id res chain seq x y z
N VAL A 1 -4.52 7.80 15.56
CA VAL A 1 -4.19 8.21 16.95
C VAL A 1 -5.45 8.42 17.78
N ILE A 2 -6.41 9.28 17.38
CA ILE A 2 -7.64 9.58 18.16
C ILE A 2 -8.41 8.30 18.50
N PHE A 3 -8.65 7.44 17.50
CA PHE A 3 -9.36 6.17 17.72
C PHE A 3 -8.62 5.17 18.58
N ASN A 4 -7.28 5.20 18.60
CA ASN A 4 -6.48 4.35 19.49
C ASN A 4 -6.58 4.80 20.95
N ILE A 5 -6.68 6.11 21.20
CA ILE A 5 -6.69 6.67 22.56
C ILE A 5 -8.10 6.68 23.13
N TRP A 6 -9.08 7.18 22.39
CA TRP A 6 -10.45 7.40 22.85
C TRP A 6 -11.49 6.44 22.29
N GLY A 7 -11.12 5.61 21.33
CA GLY A 7 -12.02 4.61 20.74
C GLY A 7 -12.46 3.56 21.76
N LYS A 8 -13.71 3.14 21.67
CA LYS A 8 -14.29 2.03 22.46
C LYS A 8 -14.81 0.96 21.51
N GLY A 9 -14.73 -0.31 21.93
CA GLY A 9 -15.22 -1.43 21.14
C GLY A 9 -14.50 -1.56 19.79
N MET A 10 -15.26 -1.72 18.71
CA MET A 10 -14.74 -1.91 17.33
C MET A 10 -13.89 -0.72 16.85
N ALA A 11 -14.17 0.51 17.27
CA ALA A 11 -13.41 1.69 16.85
C ALA A 11 -11.94 1.66 17.29
N LYS A 12 -11.63 0.97 18.38
CA LYS A 12 -10.26 0.76 18.86
C LYS A 12 -9.53 -0.33 18.08
N ILE A 13 -10.29 -1.23 17.45
CA ILE A 13 -9.80 -2.42 16.76
C ILE A 13 -9.41 -2.10 15.31
N ILE A 14 -10.20 -1.25 14.64
CA ILE A 14 -10.01 -0.88 13.23
C ILE A 14 -9.73 0.63 13.06
N PRO A 15 -8.77 1.20 13.80
CA PRO A 15 -8.54 2.65 13.81
C PRO A 15 -8.04 3.17 12.46
N ILE A 16 -7.30 2.33 11.71
CA ILE A 16 -6.73 2.68 10.40
C ILE A 16 -7.86 2.85 9.38
N ILE A 17 -8.77 1.87 9.30
CA ILE A 17 -9.91 1.92 8.36
C ILE A 17 -10.80 3.13 8.67
N LEU A 18 -11.10 3.38 9.96
CA LEU A 18 -11.90 4.55 10.36
C LEU A 18 -11.18 5.86 10.03
N GLY A 19 -9.87 5.93 10.26
CA GLY A 19 -9.05 7.09 9.88
C GLY A 19 -9.09 7.34 8.38
N LEU A 20 -8.96 6.29 7.58
CA LEU A 20 -9.02 6.35 6.12
C LEU A 20 -10.39 6.83 5.65
N LEU A 21 -11.48 6.24 6.14
CA LEU A 21 -12.85 6.63 5.76
C LEU A 21 -13.14 8.09 6.09
N ILE A 22 -12.72 8.58 7.28
CA ILE A 22 -12.91 9.97 7.66
C ILE A 22 -12.06 10.89 6.78
N SER A 23 -10.80 10.53 6.51
CA SER A 23 -9.92 11.30 5.64
C SER A 23 -10.51 11.43 4.23
N TYR A 24 -11.01 10.32 3.67
CA TYR A 24 -11.72 10.34 2.39
C TYR A 24 -13.00 11.18 2.44
N GLY A 25 -13.78 11.06 3.51
CA GLY A 25 -14.99 11.87 3.71
C GLY A 25 -14.70 13.36 3.72
N VAL A 26 -13.67 13.78 4.45
CA VAL A 26 -13.22 15.18 4.47
C VAL A 26 -12.74 15.61 3.07
N GLY A 27 -11.93 14.78 2.41
CA GLY A 27 -11.47 15.04 1.04
C GLY A 27 -12.63 15.22 0.06
N LEU A 28 -13.66 14.36 0.13
CA LEU A 28 -14.86 14.50 -0.71
C LEU A 28 -15.60 15.81 -0.46
N VAL A 29 -15.75 16.22 0.80
CA VAL A 29 -16.39 17.51 1.13
C VAL A 29 -15.59 18.67 0.53
N LEU A 30 -14.26 18.66 0.68
CA LEU A 30 -13.39 19.68 0.09
C LEU A 30 -13.46 19.67 -1.45
N TYR A 31 -13.52 18.50 -2.06
CA TYR A 31 -13.71 18.35 -3.50
C TYR A 31 -15.03 18.98 -3.98
N PHE A 32 -16.15 18.71 -3.32
CA PHE A 32 -17.44 19.31 -3.70
C PHE A 32 -17.45 20.83 -3.51
N ILE A 33 -16.78 21.33 -2.45
CA ILE A 33 -16.62 22.78 -2.24
C ILE A 33 -15.79 23.40 -3.37
N SER A 34 -14.71 22.75 -3.79
CA SER A 34 -13.86 23.23 -4.89
C SER A 34 -14.54 23.17 -6.25
N GLN A 35 -15.43 22.19 -6.46
CA GLN A 35 -16.27 22.12 -7.67
C GLN A 35 -17.27 23.28 -7.75
N ALA A 36 -17.83 23.68 -6.60
CA ALA A 36 -18.73 24.85 -6.54
C ALA A 36 -18.00 26.17 -6.73
N ASN A 37 -16.72 26.25 -6.40
CA ASN A 37 -15.87 27.44 -6.49
C ASN A 37 -14.46 27.04 -7.02
N PRO A 38 -14.28 26.92 -8.34
CA PRO A 38 -13.02 26.44 -8.93
C PRO A 38 -11.80 27.32 -8.58
N ASP A 39 -11.99 28.61 -8.32
CA ASP A 39 -10.94 29.53 -7.94
C ASP A 39 -10.23 29.14 -6.62
N LEU A 40 -10.91 28.36 -5.75
CA LEU A 40 -10.31 27.90 -4.49
C LEU A 40 -9.13 26.96 -4.71
N ILE A 41 -9.12 26.19 -5.79
CA ILE A 41 -8.01 25.27 -6.12
C ILE A 41 -6.73 26.06 -6.35
N GLN A 42 -6.82 27.22 -7.01
CA GLN A 42 -5.66 28.05 -7.35
C GLN A 42 -5.29 29.02 -6.22
N ASN A 43 -6.28 29.52 -5.47
CA ASN A 43 -6.06 30.52 -4.41
C ASN A 43 -5.64 29.89 -3.07
N VAL A 44 -6.13 28.66 -2.77
CA VAL A 44 -5.84 27.94 -1.52
C VAL A 44 -5.40 26.51 -1.83
N PRO A 45 -4.32 26.32 -2.61
CA PRO A 45 -3.95 25.01 -3.14
C PRO A 45 -3.57 24.02 -2.04
N TRP A 46 -3.02 24.46 -0.93
CA TRP A 46 -2.66 23.59 0.21
C TRP A 46 -3.85 22.88 0.85
N LEU A 47 -5.09 23.34 0.62
CA LEU A 47 -6.30 22.73 1.19
C LEU A 47 -7.16 22.04 0.12
N PHE A 48 -7.22 22.58 -1.09
CA PHE A 48 -8.16 22.13 -2.14
C PHE A 48 -7.49 21.43 -3.32
N SER A 49 -6.15 21.36 -3.35
CA SER A 49 -5.42 20.74 -4.44
C SER A 49 -4.79 19.41 -4.03
N GLY A 50 -4.79 18.44 -4.94
CA GLY A 50 -4.04 17.19 -4.84
C GLY A 50 -2.58 17.33 -5.28
N GLY A 51 -2.20 18.49 -5.83
CA GLY A 51 -0.86 18.79 -6.35
C GLY A 51 -0.91 19.64 -7.61
N ALA A 52 0.25 20.10 -8.07
CA ALA A 52 0.39 20.82 -9.33
C ALA A 52 0.82 19.84 -10.44
N ASP A 53 0.30 20.05 -11.65
CA ASP A 53 0.74 19.34 -12.84
C ASP A 53 2.13 19.83 -13.32
N ALA A 54 2.64 19.21 -14.40
CA ALA A 54 3.93 19.58 -14.98
C ALA A 54 4.00 21.05 -15.47
N ASN A 55 2.85 21.70 -15.65
CA ASN A 55 2.72 23.11 -16.06
C ASN A 55 2.53 24.05 -14.88
N GLY A 56 2.55 23.54 -13.65
CA GLY A 56 2.35 24.33 -12.44
C GLY A 56 0.88 24.68 -12.14
N VAL A 57 -0.08 24.05 -12.83
CA VAL A 57 -1.52 24.22 -12.60
C VAL A 57 -1.98 23.26 -11.53
N TYR A 58 -2.60 23.77 -10.48
CA TYR A 58 -3.11 22.95 -9.39
C TYR A 58 -4.34 22.15 -9.80
N GLN A 59 -4.30 20.84 -9.50
CA GLN A 59 -5.35 19.89 -9.80
C GLN A 59 -6.23 19.64 -8.56
N PRO A 60 -7.51 19.29 -8.72
CA PRO A 60 -8.39 18.99 -7.58
C PRO A 60 -7.87 17.80 -6.76
N ILE A 61 -8.30 17.71 -5.49
CA ILE A 61 -7.90 16.62 -4.56
C ILE A 61 -8.24 15.24 -5.12
N PHE A 62 -9.40 15.10 -5.79
CA PHE A 62 -9.81 13.86 -6.43
C PHE A 62 -9.88 14.03 -7.93
N ASP A 63 -9.23 13.13 -8.64
CA ASP A 63 -9.37 12.94 -10.08
C ASP A 63 -10.13 11.62 -10.32
N PHE A 64 -11.36 11.74 -10.81
CA PHE A 64 -12.20 10.60 -11.14
C PHE A 64 -12.07 10.18 -12.61
N THR A 65 -11.15 10.74 -13.37
CA THR A 65 -10.97 10.42 -14.79
C THR A 65 -10.70 8.93 -14.99
N SER A 66 -9.81 8.35 -14.17
CA SER A 66 -9.52 6.92 -14.21
C SER A 66 -10.75 6.06 -13.89
N VAL A 67 -11.56 6.47 -12.91
CA VAL A 67 -12.79 5.76 -12.54
C VAL A 67 -13.81 5.82 -13.68
N ASN A 68 -14.00 6.99 -14.29
CA ASN A 68 -14.88 7.17 -15.43
C ASN A 68 -14.43 6.33 -16.62
N THR A 69 -13.12 6.29 -16.90
CA THR A 69 -12.56 5.47 -17.97
C THR A 69 -12.82 3.97 -17.73
N ILE A 70 -12.65 3.50 -16.49
CA ILE A 70 -12.97 2.12 -16.11
C ILE A 70 -14.47 1.84 -16.30
N CYS A 71 -15.33 2.73 -15.83
CA CYS A 71 -16.78 2.59 -15.99
C CYS A 71 -17.19 2.55 -17.48
N ASP A 72 -16.60 3.40 -18.31
CA ASP A 72 -16.85 3.42 -19.75
C ASP A 72 -16.36 2.13 -20.43
N ASN A 73 -15.21 1.61 -20.03
CA ASN A 73 -14.67 0.35 -20.54
C ASN A 73 -15.55 -0.85 -20.16
N ILE A 74 -16.05 -0.88 -18.93
CA ILE A 74 -17.03 -1.88 -18.48
C ILE A 74 -18.31 -1.78 -19.30
N ALA A 75 -18.84 -0.57 -19.51
CA ALA A 75 -20.05 -0.34 -20.31
C ALA A 75 -19.88 -0.79 -21.78
N LYS A 76 -18.66 -0.72 -22.32
CA LYS A 76 -18.29 -1.23 -23.65
C LYS A 76 -18.03 -2.74 -23.68
N GLY A 77 -18.13 -3.43 -22.54
CA GLY A 77 -17.87 -4.87 -22.41
C GLY A 77 -16.40 -5.26 -22.27
N ASN A 78 -15.49 -4.29 -22.11
CA ASN A 78 -14.07 -4.52 -21.92
C ASN A 78 -13.77 -4.76 -20.43
N ILE A 79 -14.08 -5.96 -19.94
CA ILE A 79 -13.85 -6.33 -18.53
C ILE A 79 -12.40 -6.79 -18.33
N PHE A 80 -11.83 -7.48 -19.32
CA PHE A 80 -10.48 -8.04 -19.28
C PHE A 80 -9.55 -7.29 -20.23
N GLY A 81 -8.31 -7.01 -19.78
CA GLY A 81 -7.27 -6.37 -20.59
C GLY A 81 -6.56 -5.23 -19.85
N SER A 82 -5.57 -4.61 -20.50
CA SER A 82 -4.76 -3.54 -19.91
C SER A 82 -5.57 -2.29 -19.50
N GLU A 83 -6.72 -2.08 -20.14
CA GLU A 83 -7.64 -0.95 -19.88
C GLU A 83 -8.95 -1.41 -19.22
N GLY A 84 -9.10 -2.70 -18.89
CA GLY A 84 -10.28 -3.26 -18.27
C GLY A 84 -10.24 -3.19 -16.73
N LEU A 85 -11.31 -3.67 -16.09
CA LEU A 85 -11.39 -3.80 -14.64
C LEU A 85 -10.41 -4.85 -14.09
N ILE A 86 -10.21 -5.93 -14.86
CA ILE A 86 -9.32 -7.05 -14.51
C ILE A 86 -8.22 -7.11 -15.57
N GLY A 87 -7.05 -6.66 -15.19
CA GLY A 87 -5.84 -6.72 -16.01
C GLY A 87 -4.77 -7.60 -15.38
N ILE A 88 -3.80 -8.02 -16.17
CA ILE A 88 -2.60 -8.65 -15.63
C ILE A 88 -1.77 -7.52 -14.99
N PRO A 89 -1.48 -7.57 -13.68
CA PRO A 89 -0.79 -6.47 -12.98
C PRO A 89 0.71 -6.39 -13.34
N ILE A 90 1.18 -7.27 -14.22
CA ILE A 90 2.58 -7.32 -14.63
C ILE A 90 2.70 -6.66 -16.01
N HIS A 91 3.34 -5.50 -16.04
CA HIS A 91 3.70 -4.80 -17.27
C HIS A 91 5.17 -5.08 -17.57
N TRP A 92 5.46 -5.69 -18.72
CA TRP A 92 6.83 -6.06 -19.09
C TRP A 92 7.81 -4.90 -19.01
N GLU A 93 7.37 -3.71 -19.39
CA GLU A 93 8.15 -2.47 -19.35
C GLU A 93 8.50 -1.99 -17.94
N GLN A 94 7.80 -2.50 -16.91
CA GLN A 94 8.05 -2.17 -15.50
C GLN A 94 8.87 -3.25 -14.78
N THR A 95 9.11 -4.38 -15.46
CA THR A 95 9.93 -5.45 -14.89
C THR A 95 11.42 -5.14 -15.03
N VAL A 96 12.24 -5.81 -14.22
CA VAL A 96 13.71 -5.76 -14.32
C VAL A 96 14.17 -6.20 -15.73
N PHE A 97 13.42 -7.07 -16.40
CA PHE A 97 13.78 -7.64 -17.68
C PHE A 97 13.51 -6.72 -18.88
N GLY A 98 12.54 -5.81 -18.78
CA GLY A 98 12.12 -4.95 -19.89
C GLY A 98 12.24 -3.45 -19.63
N GLY A 99 12.29 -3.02 -18.36
CA GLY A 99 12.17 -1.61 -18.00
C GLY A 99 13.47 -0.92 -17.60
N ILE A 100 14.54 -1.66 -17.34
CA ILE A 100 15.80 -1.07 -16.87
C ILE A 100 16.69 -0.72 -18.06
N ASP A 101 17.03 0.56 -18.17
CA ASP A 101 18.11 1.02 -19.05
C ASP A 101 19.47 0.78 -18.36
N TYR A 102 20.05 -0.38 -18.63
CA TYR A 102 21.37 -0.78 -18.07
C TYR A 102 22.52 0.09 -18.55
N SER A 103 22.34 0.92 -19.57
CA SER A 103 23.37 1.85 -20.06
C SER A 103 23.51 3.06 -19.13
N ASN A 104 22.46 3.42 -18.41
CA ASN A 104 22.45 4.57 -17.48
C ASN A 104 22.93 4.17 -16.08
N THR A 105 24.25 3.96 -15.93
CA THR A 105 24.86 3.56 -14.66
C THR A 105 24.67 4.59 -13.55
N ALA A 106 24.57 5.88 -13.87
CA ALA A 106 24.34 6.95 -12.89
C ALA A 106 22.95 6.83 -12.26
N LEU A 107 21.92 6.54 -13.07
CA LEU A 107 20.56 6.31 -12.58
C LEU A 107 20.50 5.08 -11.68
N ILE A 108 21.12 3.97 -12.09
CA ILE A 108 21.19 2.75 -11.29
C ILE A 108 21.86 3.00 -9.95
N ALA A 109 23.03 3.65 -9.95
CA ALA A 109 23.76 3.95 -8.73
C ALA A 109 22.97 4.87 -7.78
N SER A 110 22.34 5.92 -8.29
CA SER A 110 21.51 6.82 -7.49
C SER A 110 20.29 6.11 -6.89
N SER A 111 19.65 5.21 -7.64
CA SER A 111 18.53 4.39 -7.17
C SER A 111 18.95 3.46 -6.04
N ILE A 112 20.10 2.79 -6.17
CA ILE A 112 20.65 1.91 -5.12
C ILE A 112 20.93 2.72 -3.85
N ILE A 113 21.61 3.87 -3.98
CA ILE A 113 21.93 4.73 -2.83
C ILE A 113 20.65 5.24 -2.14
N ALA A 114 19.59 5.51 -2.88
CA ALA A 114 18.32 5.95 -2.33
C ALA A 114 17.56 4.83 -1.61
N ILE A 115 17.59 3.60 -2.14
CA ILE A 115 16.77 2.48 -1.64
C ILE A 115 17.45 1.74 -0.47
N VAL A 116 18.77 1.62 -0.46
CA VAL A 116 19.49 0.86 0.58
C VAL A 116 19.18 1.35 2.01
N PRO A 117 19.12 2.66 2.31
CA PRO A 117 18.73 3.11 3.65
C PRO A 117 17.29 2.72 4.04
N ILE A 118 16.38 2.63 3.08
CA ILE A 118 14.98 2.23 3.32
C ILE A 118 14.91 0.77 3.77
N ALA A 119 15.80 -0.09 3.26
CA ALA A 119 15.85 -1.50 3.66
C ALA A 119 16.13 -1.67 5.18
N PHE A 120 16.90 -0.78 5.80
CA PHE A 120 17.10 -0.82 7.26
C PHE A 120 15.80 -0.48 8.01
N ALA A 121 14.99 0.44 7.49
CA ALA A 121 13.71 0.79 8.08
C ALA A 121 12.74 -0.41 8.03
N THR A 122 12.62 -1.09 6.88
CA THR A 122 11.77 -2.28 6.74
C THR A 122 12.26 -3.45 7.60
N MET A 123 13.56 -3.64 7.77
CA MET A 123 14.10 -4.64 8.71
C MET A 123 13.69 -4.36 10.15
N MET A 124 13.74 -3.10 10.59
CA MET A 124 13.33 -2.71 11.95
C MET A 124 11.83 -2.90 12.16
N GLU A 125 11.01 -2.58 11.15
CA GLU A 125 9.58 -2.83 11.15
C GLU A 125 9.28 -4.32 11.28
N HIS A 126 9.92 -5.16 10.45
CA HIS A 126 9.78 -6.62 10.51
C HIS A 126 10.12 -7.18 11.91
N ILE A 127 11.19 -6.71 12.53
CA ILE A 127 11.56 -7.13 13.90
C ILE A 127 10.45 -6.76 14.88
N GLY A 128 9.89 -5.55 14.78
CA GLY A 128 8.77 -5.09 15.59
C GLY A 128 7.54 -5.98 15.43
N ASP A 129 7.20 -6.35 14.20
CA ASP A 129 6.06 -7.22 13.88
C ASP A 129 6.25 -8.64 14.42
N ILE A 130 7.44 -9.20 14.31
CA ILE A 130 7.75 -10.53 14.89
C ILE A 130 7.64 -10.49 16.42
N CYS A 131 8.04 -9.41 17.08
CA CYS A 131 7.84 -9.22 18.51
C CYS A 131 6.35 -9.14 18.86
N ALA A 132 5.57 -8.39 18.08
CA ALA A 132 4.13 -8.24 18.28
C ALA A 132 3.38 -9.57 18.09
N ILE A 133 3.68 -10.32 17.03
CA ILE A 133 3.11 -11.65 16.79
C ILE A 133 3.51 -12.62 17.89
N SER A 134 4.76 -12.61 18.33
CA SER A 134 5.24 -13.47 19.41
C SER A 134 4.46 -13.22 20.70
N SER A 135 4.25 -11.95 21.05
CA SER A 135 3.46 -11.54 22.21
C SER A 135 1.98 -11.96 22.09
N THR A 136 1.41 -11.82 20.88
CA THR A 136 -0.01 -12.12 20.63
C THR A 136 -0.30 -13.62 20.69
N THR A 137 0.59 -14.44 20.14
CA THR A 137 0.39 -15.90 20.07
C THR A 137 0.93 -16.65 21.28
N GLY A 138 1.77 -16.01 22.10
CA GLY A 138 2.46 -16.63 23.22
C GLY A 138 3.64 -17.51 22.82
N ASN A 139 4.09 -17.47 21.55
CA ASN A 139 5.22 -18.22 21.03
C ASN A 139 6.42 -17.30 20.78
N ASN A 140 7.64 -17.81 20.99
CA ASN A 140 8.83 -17.01 20.76
C ASN A 140 9.38 -17.21 19.34
N TYR A 141 8.83 -16.48 18.36
CA TYR A 141 9.29 -16.55 16.98
C TYR A 141 10.65 -15.89 16.72
N ILE A 142 11.15 -15.12 17.69
CA ILE A 142 12.52 -14.57 17.64
C ILE A 142 13.55 -15.69 17.75
N GLN A 143 13.23 -16.72 18.55
CA GLN A 143 14.11 -17.86 18.78
C GLN A 143 13.84 -19.01 17.81
N ASP A 144 12.58 -19.35 17.59
CA ASP A 144 12.16 -20.43 16.69
C ASP A 144 10.97 -19.95 15.82
N PRO A 145 11.13 -19.84 14.51
CA PRO A 145 12.21 -20.27 13.62
C PRO A 145 13.47 -19.39 13.61
N GLY A 146 13.45 -18.24 14.28
CA GLY A 146 14.54 -17.30 14.41
C GLY A 146 14.47 -16.13 13.43
N LEU A 147 14.87 -14.94 13.89
CA LEU A 147 14.81 -13.70 13.10
C LEU A 147 15.57 -13.78 11.77
N HIS A 148 16.69 -14.53 11.71
CA HIS A 148 17.45 -14.69 10.48
C HIS A 148 16.63 -15.35 9.36
N ARG A 149 15.75 -16.29 9.70
CA ARG A 149 14.87 -16.96 8.72
C ARG A 149 13.71 -16.08 8.28
N THR A 150 13.10 -15.39 9.23
CA THR A 150 11.95 -14.51 8.91
C THR A 150 12.41 -13.31 8.09
N LEU A 151 13.53 -12.67 8.43
CA LEU A 151 14.15 -11.59 7.64
C LEU A 151 14.57 -12.04 6.25
N THR A 152 15.15 -13.25 6.13
CA THR A 152 15.50 -13.79 4.82
C THR A 152 14.26 -14.03 3.97
N GLY A 153 13.17 -14.52 4.56
CA GLY A 153 11.90 -14.72 3.88
C GLY A 153 11.30 -13.40 3.36
N ASP A 154 11.29 -12.37 4.19
CA ASP A 154 10.81 -11.04 3.85
C ASP A 154 11.64 -10.40 2.72
N GLY A 155 12.97 -10.47 2.82
CA GLY A 155 13.88 -9.98 1.78
C GLY A 155 13.75 -10.73 0.45
N LEU A 156 13.54 -12.05 0.49
CA LEU A 156 13.29 -12.84 -0.72
C LEU A 156 11.95 -12.49 -1.36
N ALA A 157 10.91 -12.29 -0.57
CA ALA A 157 9.60 -11.86 -1.06
C ALA A 157 9.68 -10.50 -1.77
N THR A 158 10.36 -9.53 -1.16
CA THR A 158 10.62 -8.22 -1.77
C THR A 158 11.45 -8.34 -3.05
N THR A 159 12.47 -9.19 -3.07
CA THR A 159 13.30 -9.43 -4.26
C THR A 159 12.46 -10.00 -5.40
N VAL A 160 11.62 -11.00 -5.12
CA VAL A 160 10.75 -11.59 -6.14
C VAL A 160 9.73 -10.57 -6.63
N ALA A 161 9.09 -9.80 -5.74
CA ALA A 161 8.15 -8.75 -6.14
C ALA A 161 8.81 -7.72 -7.06
N SER A 162 10.02 -7.26 -6.73
CA SER A 162 10.74 -6.25 -7.51
C SER A 162 11.17 -6.76 -8.89
N LEU A 163 11.44 -8.07 -9.07
CA LEU A 163 11.71 -8.64 -10.40
C LEU A 163 10.52 -8.44 -11.36
N PHE A 164 9.31 -8.43 -10.84
CA PHE A 164 8.08 -8.22 -11.61
C PHE A 164 7.57 -6.77 -11.58
N GLY A 165 8.39 -5.83 -11.13
CA GLY A 165 8.03 -4.40 -11.09
C GLY A 165 7.21 -4.00 -9.85
N GLY A 166 7.06 -4.88 -8.86
CA GLY A 166 6.40 -4.56 -7.60
C GLY A 166 7.27 -3.63 -6.73
N PRO A 167 6.64 -2.76 -5.92
CA PRO A 167 7.36 -1.95 -4.95
C PRO A 167 7.98 -2.81 -3.85
N ALA A 168 8.96 -2.24 -3.12
CA ALA A 168 9.47 -2.85 -1.91
C ALA A 168 8.33 -3.04 -0.91
N ASN A 169 8.21 -4.24 -0.37
CA ASN A 169 7.21 -4.62 0.61
C ASN A 169 7.87 -5.12 1.90
N THR A 170 7.07 -5.22 2.95
CA THR A 170 7.45 -5.80 4.23
C THR A 170 6.25 -6.49 4.86
N THR A 171 6.40 -7.02 6.05
CA THR A 171 5.29 -7.60 6.82
C THR A 171 4.23 -6.56 7.17
N TYR A 172 2.97 -6.99 7.19
CA TYR A 172 1.83 -6.14 7.57
C TYR A 172 1.47 -6.34 9.04
N GLY A 173 1.96 -5.45 9.90
CA GLY A 173 1.69 -5.48 11.35
C GLY A 173 0.22 -5.37 11.71
N GLU A 174 -0.60 -4.72 10.86
CA GLU A 174 -2.04 -4.60 11.04
C GLU A 174 -2.75 -5.96 11.13
N ASN A 175 -2.25 -6.96 10.40
CA ASN A 175 -2.80 -8.32 10.44
C ASN A 175 -2.64 -8.97 11.81
N THR A 176 -1.65 -8.56 12.60
CA THR A 176 -1.49 -9.00 14.00
C THR A 176 -2.68 -8.58 14.86
N GLY A 177 -3.28 -7.42 14.58
CA GLY A 177 -4.53 -6.99 15.22
C GLY A 177 -5.70 -7.94 14.95
N VAL A 178 -5.81 -8.44 13.71
CA VAL A 178 -6.84 -9.44 13.34
C VAL A 178 -6.60 -10.76 14.07
N LEU A 179 -5.34 -11.22 14.18
CA LEU A 179 -4.98 -12.42 14.94
C LEU A 179 -5.35 -12.29 16.41
N ALA A 180 -5.06 -11.14 17.02
CA ALA A 180 -5.39 -10.86 18.41
C ALA A 180 -6.89 -10.91 18.69
N LEU A 181 -7.72 -10.47 17.72
CA LEU A 181 -9.17 -10.46 17.81
C LEU A 181 -9.78 -11.83 17.60
N THR A 182 -9.40 -12.50 16.53
CA THR A 182 -9.97 -13.79 16.12
C THR A 182 -9.44 -14.94 16.97
N LYS A 183 -8.26 -14.76 17.57
CA LYS A 183 -7.50 -15.81 18.29
C LYS A 183 -7.25 -17.05 17.43
N VAL A 184 -7.25 -16.88 16.11
CA VAL A 184 -6.96 -17.96 15.15
C VAL A 184 -5.49 -17.88 14.78
N TYR A 185 -4.69 -18.76 15.36
CA TYR A 185 -3.21 -18.77 15.17
C TYR A 185 -2.72 -19.95 14.31
N ASP A 186 -3.64 -20.70 13.70
CA ASP A 186 -3.26 -21.84 12.84
C ASP A 186 -2.64 -21.30 11.52
N PRO A 187 -1.37 -21.65 11.23
CA PRO A 187 -0.70 -21.21 10.00
C PRO A 187 -1.40 -21.67 8.71
N ARG A 188 -2.24 -22.72 8.76
CA ARG A 188 -2.99 -23.19 7.59
C ARG A 188 -4.06 -22.18 7.19
N VAL A 189 -4.79 -21.64 8.17
CA VAL A 189 -5.81 -20.61 7.94
C VAL A 189 -5.17 -19.35 7.35
N ILE A 190 -4.03 -18.94 7.89
CA ILE A 190 -3.30 -17.76 7.42
C ILE A 190 -2.79 -17.95 5.98
N ARG A 191 -2.27 -19.14 5.65
CA ARG A 191 -1.88 -19.46 4.25
C ARG A 191 -3.04 -19.42 3.29
N ILE A 192 -4.20 -19.97 3.67
CA ILE A 192 -5.41 -19.91 2.84
C ILE A 192 -5.85 -18.47 2.64
N ALA A 193 -5.85 -17.64 3.70
CA ALA A 193 -6.17 -16.22 3.61
C ALA A 193 -5.21 -15.48 2.66
N ALA A 194 -3.90 -15.80 2.71
CA ALA A 194 -2.91 -15.23 1.79
C ALA A 194 -3.18 -15.62 0.33
N PHE A 195 -3.58 -16.87 0.05
CA PHE A 195 -3.98 -17.27 -1.31
C PHE A 195 -5.21 -16.51 -1.81
N PHE A 196 -6.20 -16.27 -0.95
CA PHE A 196 -7.35 -15.44 -1.32
C PHE A 196 -6.93 -13.99 -1.60
N ALA A 197 -6.02 -13.43 -0.82
CA ALA A 197 -5.53 -12.07 -1.02
C ALA A 197 -4.75 -11.89 -2.35
N VAL A 198 -4.13 -12.94 -2.87
CA VAL A 198 -3.47 -12.91 -4.21
C VAL A 198 -4.49 -12.87 -5.34
N GLY A 199 -5.72 -13.39 -5.12
CA GLY A 199 -6.78 -13.46 -6.13
C GLY A 199 -7.72 -12.27 -6.18
N VAL A 200 -7.55 -11.30 -5.27
CA VAL A 200 -8.36 -10.08 -5.17
C VAL A 200 -7.53 -8.86 -5.53
#